data_4392c2088141caf7fb23f9adda10df42
#
_entry.id   4392c2088141caf7fb23f9adda10df42
#
_cell.length_a   1.000
_cell.length_b   1.000
_cell.length_c   1.000
_cell.angle_alpha   90.00
_cell.angle_beta   90.00
_cell.angle_gamma   90.00
#
_symmetry.space_group_name_H-M   'P 1'
#
loop_
_entity.id
_entity.type
_entity.pdbx_description
1 polymer ?
#
loop_
_entity_poly.entity_id
_entity_poly.type
_entity_poly.pdbx_seq_one_letter_code
_entity_poly.pdbx_strand_id
1 'polypeptide(L)'
;MSDGLPSGNCNNLSNPLKPPHYIIGMLSAILLLSCEEQVEHTAGAIREQDSVAIMTTWGVNTLISDSGIIKYRIVTERWEVNQARNPSRWIFDKGLFLTQFDEKFHVHAYIQCDTAYYFDQLRLWELRSRVRILTKDGLKFRSQQLFWDEVKHELYSNVFSSLITPDRTLQGTYFRSDEKMTHYYVSNSKGSFERADMDGQSSLTDSARIAQDSIQKQQRQQATPVRSSSY
;
A
#
# COMPACT_ATOMS: atom_id res chain seq x y z
N MET A 1 -92.74 -59.26 23.76
CA MET A 1 -93.04 -58.63 25.04
C MET A 1 -92.05 -57.45 25.05
N SER A 2 -92.56 -56.31 24.52
CA SER A 2 -93.15 -55.18 25.23
C SER A 2 -92.12 -54.58 26.20
N ASP A 3 -91.74 -53.43 26.21
CA ASP A 3 -92.18 -52.09 26.11
C ASP A 3 -90.96 -51.22 26.36
N GLY A 4 -90.65 -50.04 25.99
CA GLY A 4 -91.45 -48.88 25.76
C GLY A 4 -90.49 -47.66 25.79
N LEU A 5 -90.61 -46.76 24.91
CA LEU A 5 -90.03 -45.42 24.93
C LEU A 5 -90.53 -44.64 26.19
N PRO A 6 -89.79 -43.60 26.55
CA PRO A 6 -90.18 -42.30 26.02
C PRO A 6 -89.03 -41.32 25.58
N SER A 7 -89.37 -40.56 24.64
CA SER A 7 -88.89 -39.30 24.08
C SER A 7 -88.51 -38.26 25.16
N GLY A 8 -87.32 -37.71 25.06
CA GLY A 8 -86.90 -36.51 25.77
C GLY A 8 -86.27 -35.52 24.87
N ASN A 9 -87.10 -34.57 24.49
CA ASN A 9 -86.75 -33.43 23.67
C ASN A 9 -85.96 -32.41 24.51
N CYS A 10 -84.72 -32.19 24.23
CA CYS A 10 -83.96 -31.10 24.82
C CYS A 10 -83.43 -30.19 23.71
N ASN A 11 -84.27 -29.27 23.29
CA ASN A 11 -83.80 -28.08 22.60
C ASN A 11 -82.99 -27.25 23.59
N ASN A 12 -81.67 -27.24 23.40
CA ASN A 12 -80.86 -26.31 24.09
C ASN A 12 -80.33 -25.28 23.06
N LEU A 13 -80.96 -24.12 23.06
CA LEU A 13 -80.49 -22.92 22.37
C LEU A 13 -79.14 -22.50 22.93
N SER A 14 -78.11 -22.76 22.25
CA SER A 14 -76.87 -22.06 22.48
C SER A 14 -76.91 -20.71 21.75
N ASN A 15 -77.24 -19.68 22.49
CA ASN A 15 -77.07 -18.30 22.03
C ASN A 15 -75.57 -18.04 21.77
N PRO A 16 -75.17 -17.64 20.59
CA PRO A 16 -73.78 -17.13 20.38
C PRO A 16 -73.70 -15.77 21.11
N LEU A 17 -72.90 -15.74 22.20
CA LEU A 17 -72.52 -14.47 22.81
C LEU A 17 -71.82 -13.60 21.72
N LYS A 18 -72.52 -12.58 21.25
CA LYS A 18 -71.94 -11.53 20.47
C LYS A 18 -70.90 -10.83 21.34
N PRO A 19 -69.59 -10.86 20.97
CA PRO A 19 -68.61 -10.13 21.75
C PRO A 19 -68.99 -8.62 21.71
N PRO A 20 -68.97 -7.98 22.88
CA PRO A 20 -69.30 -6.58 22.96
C PRO A 20 -68.36 -5.77 22.08
N HIS A 21 -68.87 -4.92 21.24
CA HIS A 21 -68.17 -4.12 20.22
C HIS A 21 -66.97 -3.33 20.78
N TYR A 22 -66.97 -3.03 22.09
CA TYR A 22 -65.84 -2.40 22.77
C TYR A 22 -64.60 -3.31 22.89
N ILE A 23 -64.74 -4.64 22.99
CA ILE A 23 -63.63 -5.59 23.03
C ILE A 23 -62.95 -5.63 21.65
N ILE A 24 -63.73 -5.62 20.57
CA ILE A 24 -63.18 -5.59 19.22
C ILE A 24 -62.49 -4.25 18.96
N GLY A 25 -63.03 -3.13 19.43
CA GLY A 25 -62.42 -1.82 19.36
C GLY A 25 -61.14 -1.73 20.17
N MET A 26 -61.10 -2.30 21.35
CA MET A 26 -59.90 -2.33 22.19
C MET A 26 -58.81 -3.22 21.61
N LEU A 27 -59.14 -4.36 21.02
CA LEU A 27 -58.19 -5.24 20.35
C LEU A 27 -57.64 -4.58 19.08
N SER A 28 -58.49 -3.83 18.33
CA SER A 28 -58.05 -3.04 17.15
C SER A 28 -57.13 -1.89 17.55
N ALA A 29 -57.40 -1.21 18.67
CA ALA A 29 -56.53 -0.12 19.16
C ALA A 29 -55.15 -0.61 19.61
N ILE A 30 -55.07 -1.84 20.17
CA ILE A 30 -53.77 -2.43 20.56
C ILE A 30 -52.91 -2.81 19.34
N LEU A 31 -53.53 -3.20 18.22
CA LEU A 31 -52.83 -3.53 17.00
C LEU A 31 -52.29 -2.27 16.28
N LEU A 32 -52.84 -1.08 16.56
CA LEU A 32 -52.33 0.17 15.99
C LEU A 32 -51.18 0.81 16.81
N LEU A 33 -50.87 0.27 17.99
CA LEU A 33 -49.75 0.66 18.85
C LEU A 33 -48.48 -0.20 18.64
N SER A 34 -48.45 -1.05 17.62
CA SER A 34 -47.21 -1.64 17.14
C SER A 34 -46.39 -0.50 16.49
N CYS A 35 -45.75 0.27 17.35
CA CYS A 35 -44.69 1.19 16.97
C CYS A 35 -43.55 0.30 16.48
N GLU A 36 -43.43 0.16 15.19
CA GLU A 36 -42.24 -0.42 14.56
C GLU A 36 -41.12 0.55 14.88
N GLU A 37 -40.28 0.12 15.84
CA GLU A 37 -39.03 0.80 16.14
C GLU A 37 -38.22 0.78 14.87
N GLN A 38 -38.23 1.90 14.13
CA GLN A 38 -37.36 2.11 12.98
C GLN A 38 -35.94 2.06 13.52
N VAL A 39 -35.36 0.88 13.45
CA VAL A 39 -33.94 0.70 13.65
C VAL A 39 -33.27 1.51 12.53
N GLU A 40 -32.70 2.66 12.87
CA GLU A 40 -31.86 3.46 11.98
C GLU A 40 -30.59 2.70 11.62
N HIS A 41 -30.70 1.58 10.91
CA HIS A 41 -29.54 0.80 10.48
C HIS A 41 -28.91 1.30 9.17
N THR A 42 -29.61 2.19 8.44
CA THR A 42 -29.14 2.61 7.12
C THR A 42 -27.91 3.52 7.15
N ALA A 43 -27.76 4.37 8.16
CA ALA A 43 -26.61 5.29 8.22
C ALA A 43 -25.33 4.62 8.75
N GLY A 44 -25.45 3.70 9.70
CA GLY A 44 -24.34 2.92 10.24
C GLY A 44 -23.80 1.89 9.25
N ALA A 45 -24.68 1.16 8.59
CA ALA A 45 -24.32 0.12 7.62
C ALA A 45 -23.55 0.68 6.41
N ILE A 46 -23.88 1.87 5.94
CA ILE A 46 -23.16 2.53 4.83
C ILE A 46 -21.73 2.89 5.26
N ARG A 47 -21.52 3.35 6.50
CA ARG A 47 -20.19 3.68 7.00
C ARG A 47 -19.34 2.44 7.31
N GLU A 48 -19.95 1.36 7.77
CA GLU A 48 -19.25 0.10 8.00
C GLU A 48 -18.90 -0.59 6.69
N GLN A 49 -19.75 -0.50 5.69
CA GLN A 49 -19.54 -1.10 4.36
C GLN A 49 -18.35 -0.47 3.64
N ASP A 50 -18.11 0.83 3.80
CA ASP A 50 -16.95 1.53 3.23
C ASP A 50 -15.61 1.08 3.86
N SER A 51 -15.64 0.44 5.00
CA SER A 51 -14.44 -0.03 5.71
C SER A 51 -14.22 -1.54 5.63
N VAL A 52 -15.21 -2.30 5.16
CA VAL A 52 -15.14 -3.76 5.09
C VAL A 52 -14.43 -4.21 3.83
N ALA A 53 -13.46 -5.09 3.99
CA ALA A 53 -12.82 -5.78 2.88
C ALA A 53 -13.82 -6.71 2.19
N ILE A 54 -13.85 -6.70 0.85
CA ILE A 54 -14.68 -7.63 0.07
C ILE A 54 -14.08 -9.04 0.17
N MET A 55 -12.76 -9.14 0.23
CA MET A 55 -12.04 -10.40 0.31
C MET A 55 -10.83 -10.24 1.24
N THR A 56 -10.62 -11.23 2.11
CA THR A 56 -9.38 -11.39 2.87
C THR A 56 -8.88 -12.81 2.72
N THR A 57 -7.63 -12.96 2.32
CA THR A 57 -6.98 -14.27 2.12
C THR A 57 -5.71 -14.33 2.97
N TRP A 58 -5.45 -15.48 3.56
CA TRP A 58 -4.28 -15.74 4.40
C TRP A 58 -3.36 -16.76 3.77
N GLY A 59 -2.05 -16.63 4.03
CA GLY A 59 -1.06 -17.58 3.54
C GLY A 59 -0.98 -17.63 2.02
N VAL A 60 -0.92 -16.46 1.36
CA VAL A 60 -0.99 -16.33 -0.09
C VAL A 60 0.36 -16.63 -0.73
N ASN A 61 0.34 -17.49 -1.74
CA ASN A 61 1.45 -17.74 -2.66
C ASN A 61 0.85 -17.95 -4.05
N THR A 62 0.87 -16.90 -4.87
CA THR A 62 0.18 -16.87 -6.15
C THR A 62 1.05 -16.31 -7.27
N LEU A 63 0.73 -16.68 -8.49
CA LEU A 63 1.33 -16.16 -9.71
C LEU A 63 0.35 -15.20 -10.37
N ILE A 64 0.84 -14.07 -10.80
CA ILE A 64 0.09 -13.08 -11.57
C ILE A 64 0.61 -13.12 -13.01
N SER A 65 -0.32 -13.30 -13.94
CA SER A 65 -0.02 -13.29 -15.37
C SER A 65 -0.71 -12.11 -16.05
N ASP A 66 -0.06 -11.56 -17.04
CA ASP A 66 -0.62 -10.59 -17.98
C ASP A 66 -0.43 -11.12 -19.40
N SER A 67 -1.54 -11.14 -20.17
CA SER A 67 -1.53 -11.62 -21.57
C SER A 67 -0.91 -13.01 -21.76
N GLY A 68 -1.13 -13.91 -20.76
CA GLY A 68 -0.61 -15.28 -20.80
C GLY A 68 0.86 -15.44 -20.35
N ILE A 69 1.53 -14.34 -20.01
CA ILE A 69 2.91 -14.35 -19.50
C ILE A 69 2.89 -14.14 -18.00
N ILE A 70 3.54 -15.02 -17.24
CA ILE A 70 3.70 -14.85 -15.80
C ILE A 70 4.65 -13.68 -15.54
N LYS A 71 4.15 -12.65 -14.89
CA LYS A 71 4.92 -11.43 -14.56
C LYS A 71 5.46 -11.43 -13.14
N TYR A 72 4.63 -11.89 -12.19
CA TYR A 72 4.96 -11.79 -10.77
C TYR A 72 4.55 -13.04 -10.01
N ARG A 73 5.29 -13.33 -8.94
CA ARG A 73 4.88 -14.21 -7.85
C ARG A 73 4.73 -13.38 -6.60
N ILE A 74 3.56 -13.43 -5.98
CA ILE A 74 3.24 -12.74 -4.73
C ILE A 74 3.24 -13.76 -3.60
N VAL A 75 4.02 -13.49 -2.56
CA VAL A 75 4.00 -14.23 -1.30
C VAL A 75 3.72 -13.24 -0.19
N THR A 76 2.66 -13.46 0.56
CA THR A 76 2.25 -12.62 1.69
C THR A 76 1.49 -13.43 2.72
N GLU A 77 1.54 -13.03 3.98
CA GLU A 77 0.73 -13.67 5.02
C GLU A 77 -0.74 -13.26 4.93
N ARG A 78 -1.04 -12.02 4.53
CA ARG A 78 -2.40 -11.51 4.40
C ARG A 78 -2.53 -10.65 3.15
N TRP A 79 -3.57 -10.93 2.38
CA TRP A 79 -4.01 -10.11 1.24
C TRP A 79 -5.46 -9.73 1.44
N GLU A 80 -5.73 -8.45 1.46
CA GLU A 80 -7.06 -7.89 1.56
C GLU A 80 -7.40 -7.11 0.29
N VAL A 81 -8.59 -7.32 -0.25
CA VAL A 81 -9.14 -6.56 -1.37
C VAL A 81 -10.27 -5.69 -0.87
N ASN A 82 -10.14 -4.38 -1.00
CA ASN A 82 -11.14 -3.42 -0.62
C ASN A 82 -11.54 -2.56 -1.82
N GLN A 83 -12.66 -2.92 -2.44
CA GLN A 83 -13.23 -2.21 -3.59
C GLN A 83 -14.29 -1.17 -3.19
N ALA A 84 -14.75 -1.18 -1.95
CA ALA A 84 -15.71 -0.20 -1.45
C ALA A 84 -15.07 1.17 -1.23
N ARG A 85 -13.75 1.22 -1.06
CA ARG A 85 -13.00 2.48 -0.94
C ARG A 85 -12.75 3.13 -2.30
N ASN A 86 -12.67 4.44 -2.30
CA ASN A 86 -12.26 5.21 -3.47
C ASN A 86 -10.93 5.96 -3.15
N PRO A 87 -9.82 5.63 -3.84
CA PRO A 87 -9.66 4.57 -4.83
C PRO A 87 -9.71 3.15 -4.21
N SER A 88 -10.20 2.17 -4.99
CA SER A 88 -10.13 0.76 -4.62
C SER A 88 -8.68 0.31 -4.50
N ARG A 89 -8.42 -0.65 -3.61
CA ARG A 89 -7.05 -1.08 -3.34
C ARG A 89 -6.95 -2.50 -2.80
N TRP A 90 -5.84 -3.11 -3.09
CA TRP A 90 -5.37 -4.31 -2.42
C TRP A 90 -4.41 -3.91 -1.30
N ILE A 91 -4.47 -4.59 -0.19
CA ILE A 91 -3.69 -4.29 1.02
C ILE A 91 -2.90 -5.54 1.42
N PHE A 92 -1.60 -5.36 1.64
CA PHE A 92 -0.66 -6.37 2.10
C PHE A 92 0.01 -5.81 3.36
N ASP A 93 -0.59 -6.01 4.52
CA ASP A 93 -0.15 -5.40 5.79
C ASP A 93 0.68 -6.32 6.68
N LYS A 94 0.91 -7.57 6.25
CA LYS A 94 1.68 -8.59 6.97
C LYS A 94 2.92 -9.04 6.19
N GLY A 95 3.57 -8.10 5.53
CA GLY A 95 4.71 -8.37 4.68
C GLY A 95 4.34 -8.76 3.26
N LEU A 96 5.13 -8.29 2.31
CA LEU A 96 5.05 -8.65 0.90
C LEU A 96 6.42 -9.08 0.40
N PHE A 97 6.47 -10.23 -0.23
CA PHE A 97 7.60 -10.68 -1.04
C PHE A 97 7.12 -10.92 -2.46
N LEU A 98 7.65 -10.16 -3.40
CA LEU A 98 7.28 -10.21 -4.80
C LEU A 98 8.50 -10.62 -5.60
N THR A 99 8.34 -11.63 -6.46
CA THR A 99 9.33 -12.03 -7.45
C THR A 99 8.86 -11.56 -8.81
N GLN A 100 9.65 -10.74 -9.48
CA GLN A 100 9.40 -10.29 -10.84
C GLN A 100 10.11 -11.21 -11.82
N PHE A 101 9.42 -11.62 -12.89
CA PHE A 101 9.96 -12.47 -13.96
C PHE A 101 10.10 -11.71 -15.26
N ASP A 102 11.04 -12.13 -16.07
CA ASP A 102 11.15 -11.72 -17.46
C ASP A 102 10.19 -12.55 -18.35
N GLU A 103 10.13 -12.25 -19.62
CA GLU A 103 9.26 -12.94 -20.60
C GLU A 103 9.58 -14.44 -20.77
N LYS A 104 10.77 -14.87 -20.35
CA LYS A 104 11.22 -16.26 -20.38
C LYS A 104 11.06 -16.97 -19.04
N PHE A 105 10.34 -16.35 -18.10
CA PHE A 105 10.14 -16.85 -16.75
C PHE A 105 11.43 -16.98 -15.91
N HIS A 106 12.47 -16.20 -16.23
CA HIS A 106 13.63 -16.06 -15.36
C HIS A 106 13.39 -14.95 -14.36
N VAL A 107 13.93 -15.10 -13.16
CA VAL A 107 13.84 -14.06 -12.13
C VAL A 107 14.60 -12.82 -12.60
N HIS A 108 13.89 -11.69 -12.64
CA HIS A 108 14.45 -10.38 -12.92
C HIS A 108 14.82 -9.62 -11.64
N ALA A 109 13.90 -9.61 -10.68
CA ALA A 109 14.10 -8.94 -9.40
C ALA A 109 13.30 -9.58 -8.27
N TYR A 110 13.79 -9.39 -7.05
CA TYR A 110 13.08 -9.65 -5.80
C TYR A 110 12.75 -8.31 -5.15
N ILE A 111 11.52 -8.15 -4.72
CA ILE A 111 11.01 -6.96 -4.04
C ILE A 111 10.43 -7.39 -2.71
N GLN A 112 10.80 -6.72 -1.62
CA GLN A 112 10.33 -7.00 -0.28
C GLN A 112 9.98 -5.71 0.45
N CYS A 113 8.88 -5.73 1.21
CA CYS A 113 8.51 -4.65 2.14
C CYS A 113 7.62 -5.19 3.27
N ASP A 114 7.37 -4.36 4.30
CA ASP A 114 6.48 -4.76 5.40
C ASP A 114 5.02 -4.56 5.07
N THR A 115 4.71 -3.52 4.29
CA THR A 115 3.35 -3.17 3.90
C THR A 115 3.34 -2.72 2.46
N ALA A 116 2.35 -3.15 1.70
CA ALA A 116 2.11 -2.66 0.35
C ALA A 116 0.64 -2.37 0.11
N TYR A 117 0.40 -1.39 -0.75
CA TYR A 117 -0.91 -1.06 -1.30
C TYR A 117 -0.82 -1.10 -2.82
N TYR A 118 -1.79 -1.72 -3.45
CA TYR A 118 -1.97 -1.67 -4.90
C TYR A 118 -3.30 -0.99 -5.22
N PHE A 119 -3.24 0.15 -5.85
CA PHE A 119 -4.38 0.90 -6.34
C PHE A 119 -4.69 0.44 -7.76
N ASP A 120 -5.63 -0.48 -7.89
CA ASP A 120 -5.94 -1.20 -9.13
C ASP A 120 -6.41 -0.27 -10.26
N GLN A 121 -7.24 0.74 -9.95
CA GLN A 121 -7.70 1.75 -10.93
C GLN A 121 -6.57 2.66 -11.41
N LEU A 122 -5.57 2.92 -10.56
CA LEU A 122 -4.42 3.76 -10.88
C LEU A 122 -3.25 2.96 -11.42
N ARG A 123 -3.28 1.63 -11.28
CA ARG A 123 -2.16 0.73 -11.57
C ARG A 123 -0.88 1.18 -10.86
N LEU A 124 -1.03 1.57 -9.59
CA LEU A 124 0.01 2.15 -8.77
C LEU A 124 0.25 1.30 -7.52
N TRP A 125 1.47 0.84 -7.34
CA TRP A 125 1.94 0.23 -6.12
C TRP A 125 2.54 1.28 -5.19
N GLU A 126 2.23 1.19 -3.91
CA GLU A 126 2.91 1.91 -2.85
C GLU A 126 3.48 0.90 -1.86
N LEU A 127 4.79 0.80 -1.80
CA LEU A 127 5.53 -0.07 -0.90
C LEU A 127 6.03 0.77 0.29
N ARG A 128 5.83 0.28 1.50
CA ARG A 128 6.17 0.98 2.74
C ARG A 128 6.95 0.10 3.70
N SER A 129 7.85 0.73 4.42
CA SER A 129 8.67 0.17 5.48
C SER A 129 9.59 -0.94 5.01
N ARG A 130 10.88 -0.75 5.26
CA ARG A 130 11.95 -1.69 4.92
C ARG A 130 11.92 -2.18 3.47
N VAL A 131 11.56 -1.28 2.53
CA VAL A 131 11.54 -1.61 1.10
C VAL A 131 12.94 -2.01 0.64
N ARG A 132 13.05 -3.16 0.00
CA ARG A 132 14.29 -3.72 -0.57
C ARG A 132 14.00 -4.27 -1.95
N ILE A 133 14.87 -3.96 -2.89
CA ILE A 133 14.89 -4.59 -4.21
C ILE A 133 16.27 -5.17 -4.43
N LEU A 134 16.30 -6.37 -5.01
CA LEU A 134 17.50 -7.03 -5.47
C LEU A 134 17.27 -7.50 -6.90
N THR A 135 17.99 -6.94 -7.86
CA THR A 135 17.92 -7.37 -9.26
C THR A 135 18.90 -8.52 -9.54
N LYS A 136 18.66 -9.25 -10.63
CA LYS A 136 19.56 -10.31 -11.11
C LYS A 136 20.99 -9.82 -11.35
N ASP A 137 21.15 -8.54 -11.71
CA ASP A 137 22.44 -7.91 -12.03
C ASP A 137 23.17 -7.41 -10.76
N GLY A 138 22.64 -7.75 -9.57
CA GLY A 138 23.25 -7.45 -8.28
C GLY A 138 22.99 -6.04 -7.75
N LEU A 139 22.13 -5.25 -8.43
CA LEU A 139 21.70 -3.95 -7.93
C LEU A 139 20.83 -4.17 -6.67
N LYS A 140 21.10 -3.39 -5.63
CA LYS A 140 20.36 -3.40 -4.36
C LYS A 140 19.80 -2.02 -4.09
N PHE A 141 18.49 -1.92 -3.97
CA PHE A 141 17.81 -0.70 -3.56
C PHE A 141 17.23 -0.86 -2.16
N ARG A 142 17.28 0.21 -1.35
CA ARG A 142 16.70 0.26 -0.01
C ARG A 142 16.05 1.61 0.21
N SER A 143 14.83 1.62 0.75
CA SER A 143 14.10 2.83 1.14
C SER A 143 13.05 2.52 2.20
N GLN A 144 12.45 3.57 2.76
CA GLN A 144 11.27 3.44 3.62
C GLN A 144 9.96 3.53 2.82
N GLN A 145 10.02 4.03 1.59
CA GLN A 145 8.87 4.13 0.70
C GLN A 145 9.32 4.02 -0.75
N LEU A 146 8.53 3.34 -1.57
CA LEU A 146 8.72 3.28 -3.00
C LEU A 146 7.35 3.22 -3.67
N PHE A 147 7.20 3.99 -4.71
CA PHE A 147 6.06 3.92 -5.62
C PHE A 147 6.49 3.24 -6.92
N TRP A 148 5.62 2.40 -7.45
CA TRP A 148 5.78 1.78 -8.75
C TRP A 148 4.53 2.07 -9.58
N ASP A 149 4.70 2.92 -10.58
CA ASP A 149 3.66 3.33 -11.52
C ASP A 149 3.76 2.43 -12.76
N GLU A 150 2.86 1.45 -12.87
CA GLU A 150 2.85 0.50 -13.98
C GLU A 150 2.45 1.16 -15.31
N VAL A 151 1.71 2.28 -15.27
CA VAL A 151 1.29 3.00 -16.49
C VAL A 151 2.47 3.77 -17.08
N LYS A 152 3.29 4.37 -16.21
CA LYS A 152 4.49 5.11 -16.63
C LYS A 152 5.72 4.23 -16.74
N HIS A 153 5.64 2.97 -16.28
CA HIS A 153 6.80 2.07 -16.18
C HIS A 153 7.95 2.66 -15.37
N GLU A 154 7.60 3.30 -14.24
CA GLU A 154 8.53 4.02 -13.39
C GLU A 154 8.46 3.59 -11.93
N LEU A 155 9.64 3.59 -11.31
CA LEU A 155 9.81 3.48 -9.86
C LEU A 155 10.27 4.84 -9.33
N TYR A 156 9.68 5.31 -8.23
CA TYR A 156 10.15 6.56 -7.60
C TYR A 156 9.96 6.53 -6.09
N SER A 157 10.82 7.29 -5.41
CA SER A 157 10.78 7.48 -3.96
C SER A 157 11.07 8.93 -3.62
N ASN A 158 10.25 9.52 -2.73
CA ASN A 158 10.39 10.89 -2.25
C ASN A 158 11.03 10.95 -0.85
N VAL A 159 11.60 9.85 -0.38
CA VAL A 159 12.29 9.74 0.90
C VAL A 159 13.70 9.22 0.71
N PHE A 160 14.51 9.32 1.76
CA PHE A 160 15.88 8.82 1.71
C PHE A 160 15.96 7.38 1.19
N SER A 161 16.78 7.20 0.16
CA SER A 161 16.97 5.95 -0.55
C SER A 161 18.44 5.67 -0.75
N SER A 162 18.81 4.40 -0.78
CA SER A 162 20.15 3.92 -1.05
C SER A 162 20.11 2.93 -2.21
N LEU A 163 20.92 3.21 -3.23
CA LEU A 163 21.11 2.37 -4.39
C LEU A 163 22.57 1.88 -4.41
N ILE A 164 22.76 0.58 -4.40
CA ILE A 164 24.07 -0.07 -4.44
C ILE A 164 24.14 -0.89 -5.71
N THR A 165 25.07 -0.55 -6.57
CA THR A 165 25.44 -1.34 -7.76
C THR A 165 26.81 -1.97 -7.53
N PRO A 166 27.27 -2.90 -8.38
CA PRO A 166 28.61 -3.50 -8.22
C PRO A 166 29.76 -2.47 -8.21
N ASP A 167 29.59 -1.32 -8.89
CA ASP A 167 30.62 -0.31 -9.09
C ASP A 167 30.45 0.96 -8.24
N ARG A 168 29.28 1.18 -7.65
CA ARG A 168 29.00 2.41 -6.92
C ARG A 168 27.88 2.29 -5.88
N THR A 169 27.91 3.19 -4.90
CA THR A 169 26.83 3.40 -3.95
C THR A 169 26.33 4.84 -4.09
N LEU A 170 25.02 5.00 -4.29
CA LEU A 170 24.34 6.29 -4.36
C LEU A 170 23.28 6.37 -3.26
N GLN A 171 23.20 7.51 -2.59
CA GLN A 171 22.21 7.77 -1.55
C GLN A 171 21.64 9.16 -1.75
N GLY A 172 20.34 9.33 -1.58
CA GLY A 172 19.69 10.63 -1.77
C GLY A 172 18.27 10.64 -1.25
N THR A 173 17.65 11.82 -1.27
CA THR A 173 16.31 12.05 -0.76
C THR A 173 15.23 11.94 -1.84
N TYR A 174 15.64 11.80 -3.09
CA TYR A 174 14.75 11.51 -4.21
C TYR A 174 15.37 10.47 -5.11
N PHE A 175 14.59 9.49 -5.49
CA PHE A 175 14.96 8.43 -6.42
C PHE A 175 13.92 8.28 -7.51
N ARG A 176 14.33 8.06 -8.74
CA ARG A 176 13.50 7.71 -9.89
C ARG A 176 14.24 6.75 -10.80
N SER A 177 13.52 5.77 -11.34
CA SER A 177 14.09 4.77 -12.25
C SER A 177 13.05 4.26 -13.22
N ASP A 178 13.49 3.64 -14.31
CA ASP A 178 12.65 2.76 -15.11
C ASP A 178 12.28 1.48 -14.30
N GLU A 179 11.27 0.77 -14.73
CA GLU A 179 10.75 -0.45 -14.06
C GLU A 179 11.81 -1.56 -13.91
N LYS A 180 12.79 -1.59 -14.83
CA LYS A 180 13.89 -2.57 -14.83
C LYS A 180 15.10 -2.11 -14.03
N MET A 181 15.06 -0.90 -13.46
CA MET A 181 16.18 -0.28 -12.74
C MET A 181 17.47 -0.17 -13.57
N THR A 182 17.36 -0.06 -14.88
CA THR A 182 18.50 0.12 -15.80
C THR A 182 18.92 1.58 -15.91
N HIS A 183 17.95 2.49 -15.88
CA HIS A 183 18.19 3.93 -15.91
C HIS A 183 17.63 4.54 -14.61
N TYR A 184 18.48 5.14 -13.81
CA TYR A 184 18.07 5.69 -12.52
C TYR A 184 18.67 7.08 -12.29
N TYR A 185 17.94 7.87 -11.51
CA TYR A 185 18.32 9.20 -11.08
C TYR A 185 18.18 9.30 -9.55
N VAL A 186 19.22 9.87 -8.91
CA VAL A 186 19.21 10.13 -7.46
C VAL A 186 19.57 11.61 -7.25
N SER A 187 18.69 12.37 -6.59
CA SER A 187 18.98 13.78 -6.28
C SER A 187 19.43 13.96 -4.84
N ASN A 188 20.12 15.08 -4.59
CA ASN A 188 20.77 15.37 -3.30
C ASN A 188 21.67 14.22 -2.85
N SER A 189 22.39 13.63 -3.80
CA SER A 189 23.12 12.38 -3.60
C SER A 189 24.47 12.64 -2.92
N LYS A 190 24.78 11.76 -1.96
CA LYS A 190 26.13 11.45 -1.53
C LYS A 190 26.46 10.09 -2.14
N GLY A 191 27.62 9.96 -2.80
CA GLY A 191 28.00 8.71 -3.44
C GLY A 191 29.45 8.35 -3.12
N SER A 192 29.73 7.05 -3.07
CA SER A 192 31.07 6.49 -3.12
C SER A 192 31.19 5.61 -4.35
N PHE A 193 32.31 5.73 -5.03
CA PHE A 193 32.66 4.89 -6.18
C PHE A 193 33.75 3.93 -5.71
N GLU A 194 33.56 2.63 -5.91
CA GLU A 194 34.69 1.70 -5.85
C GLU A 194 35.52 1.96 -7.10
N ARG A 195 36.73 2.48 -6.88
CA ARG A 195 37.70 2.61 -7.94
C ARG A 195 38.21 1.21 -8.23
N ALA A 196 37.81 0.60 -9.33
CA ALA A 196 38.50 -0.55 -9.86
C ALA A 196 39.98 -0.18 -9.96
N ASP A 197 40.86 -0.99 -9.38
CA ASP A 197 42.30 -0.79 -9.38
C ASP A 197 42.79 -0.52 -10.80
N MET A 198 42.87 0.78 -11.18
CA MET A 198 43.74 1.20 -12.23
C MET A 198 45.11 1.38 -11.57
N ASP A 199 45.98 0.42 -11.83
CA ASP A 199 47.38 0.52 -11.55
C ASP A 199 47.92 1.93 -11.82
N GLY A 200 48.62 2.47 -10.82
CA GLY A 200 49.59 3.51 -11.03
C GLY A 200 49.09 4.95 -10.87
N GLN A 201 49.35 5.42 -9.66
CA GLN A 201 49.91 6.76 -9.43
C GLN A 201 49.08 7.99 -9.76
N SER A 202 48.76 8.74 -8.72
CA SER A 202 48.33 10.15 -8.67
C SER A 202 46.88 10.50 -8.59
N SER A 203 46.34 10.63 -7.37
CA SER A 203 45.29 11.60 -7.13
C SER A 203 45.21 12.10 -5.68
N LEU A 204 46.23 11.92 -4.85
CA LEU A 204 46.36 12.65 -3.59
C LEU A 204 46.98 14.06 -3.80
N THR A 205 47.42 14.38 -5.03
CA THR A 205 48.13 15.62 -5.38
C THR A 205 47.22 16.79 -5.72
N ASP A 206 46.02 16.59 -6.23
CA ASP A 206 45.20 17.71 -6.70
C ASP A 206 44.49 18.48 -5.59
N SER A 207 43.94 17.76 -4.59
CA SER A 207 43.34 18.44 -3.43
C SER A 207 44.41 19.14 -2.55
N ALA A 208 45.60 18.56 -2.43
CA ALA A 208 46.72 19.19 -1.73
C ALA A 208 47.32 20.37 -2.51
N ARG A 209 47.38 20.31 -3.84
CA ARG A 209 47.82 21.44 -4.68
C ARG A 209 46.87 22.62 -4.63
N ILE A 210 45.55 22.39 -4.68
CA ILE A 210 44.52 23.43 -4.57
C ILE A 210 44.60 24.11 -3.21
N ALA A 211 44.80 23.35 -2.12
CA ALA A 211 44.98 23.90 -0.78
C ALA A 211 46.29 24.71 -0.65
N GLN A 212 47.40 24.28 -1.25
CA GLN A 212 48.67 24.99 -1.22
C GLN A 212 48.64 26.28 -2.07
N ASP A 213 47.99 26.27 -3.25
CA ASP A 213 47.81 27.48 -4.08
C ASP A 213 46.96 28.55 -3.39
N SER A 214 45.94 28.13 -2.63
CA SER A 214 45.10 29.05 -1.85
C SER A 214 45.89 29.74 -0.72
N ILE A 215 46.74 28.98 -0.02
CA ILE A 215 47.58 29.51 1.08
C ILE A 215 48.66 30.45 0.52
N GLN A 216 49.25 30.11 -0.60
CA GLN A 216 50.30 30.91 -1.25
C GLN A 216 49.75 32.24 -1.83
N LYS A 217 48.51 32.22 -2.34
CA LYS A 217 47.81 33.45 -2.78
C LYS A 217 47.48 34.39 -1.63
N GLN A 218 47.07 33.87 -0.47
CA GLN A 218 46.84 34.68 0.72
C GLN A 218 48.13 35.32 1.29
N GLN A 219 49.24 34.57 1.27
CA GLN A 219 50.53 35.10 1.73
C GLN A 219 51.09 36.19 0.81
N ARG A 220 50.87 36.11 -0.50
CA ARG A 220 51.28 37.16 -1.44
C ARG A 220 50.49 38.47 -1.31
N GLN A 221 49.21 38.39 -0.88
CA GLN A 221 48.39 39.57 -0.64
C GLN A 221 48.73 40.33 0.65
N GLN A 222 49.38 39.68 1.60
CA GLN A 222 49.84 40.31 2.84
C GLN A 222 51.25 40.90 2.81
N ALA A 223 52.00 40.65 1.72
CA ALA A 223 53.38 41.09 1.56
C ALA A 223 53.58 42.31 0.66
N THR A 224 52.54 43.13 0.47
CA THR A 224 52.69 44.44 -0.23
C THR A 224 53.22 45.49 0.73
N PRO A 225 54.44 46.03 0.57
CA PRO A 225 54.97 47.04 1.48
C PRO A 225 54.25 48.37 1.26
N VAL A 226 53.78 48.92 2.37
CA VAL A 226 53.27 50.31 2.43
C VAL A 226 54.41 51.25 2.04
N ARG A 227 54.29 51.91 0.91
CA ARG A 227 55.22 52.97 0.46
C ARG A 227 54.98 54.21 1.27
N SER A 228 55.88 54.50 2.21
CA SER A 228 55.94 55.75 2.94
C SER A 228 56.27 56.88 1.97
N SER A 229 55.38 57.82 1.71
CA SER A 229 55.65 59.10 1.12
C SER A 229 55.87 60.11 2.23
N SER A 230 57.13 60.48 2.39
CA SER A 230 57.53 61.72 3.08
C SER A 230 57.45 62.88 2.06
N TYR A 231 56.60 63.85 2.35
CA TYR A 231 56.82 65.32 2.24
C TYR A 231 55.68 66.01 2.95
#